data_1155c992cb4cad690bb0f3f3b45aa2d2
#
_entry.id   1155c992cb4cad690bb0f3f3b45aa2d2
#
_cell.length_a   1.000
_cell.length_b   1.000
_cell.length_c   1.000
_cell.angle_alpha   90.00
_cell.angle_beta   90.00
_cell.angle_gamma   90.00
#
_symmetry.space_group_name_H-M   'P 1'
#
loop_
_entity.id
_entity.type
_entity.pdbx_description
1 polymer ?
#
loop_
_entity_poly.entity_id
_entity_poly.type
_entity_poly.pdbx_seq_one_letter_code
_entity_poly.pdbx_strand_id
1 'polypeptide(L)'
;MKKKVLAAFLMAAMTISMVGCSKPADTKTSETKSASKTSASATSTASSTASASKTSSVANTEQAVEKTVVAAMPGKWSDLYPMGEDSHYDNIIFDQVYDSLVKLNGDGSYQGEIAESWEVNKESTELTFKLRSGIKWHNGDEFSANDIVESFKIYSNPDIKTTSRYYLRYLDGCDEGGVETKKGSIGVTAKGDNEVVFKFKKPTFVDTVLDDLSHVYIVEGTKLKDKSAEELGKAETWAKPNGTGAFIYDSMVDGERVEFKANKEYYNGAPDFDKLVIRVVDSANILAGLMNGEIDTVLYGGVPLDDFKLAKEQENLVTESVKSQGYQLLIFNCAKKYMSEKVRQALSMAIDRKSLVEQLLQGEGEPIITPISSINPYYNPDVKVWYDVNQAKKQLEEAKFPFDKTLKFYVPTGNSMREKAAAIIAENLKAVGVKTEIVQVDFPAFMEAAKKGDEDLGIVGSGGSLNPSESSEMLTGAFNLCKIEENNKLIKLLKKGDSLLTMEERKPVFDEFQVEMKKISPYGYLFTTNSLVAYNKRLSGVKPENFSTFNWEIHTWKVSE
;
A
#
# COMPACT_ATOMS: atom_id res chain seq x y z
N MET A 1 -1.81 9.71 30.39
CA MET A 1 -2.47 8.72 29.54
C MET A 1 -2.55 9.13 28.05
N LYS A 2 -1.77 10.15 27.59
CA LYS A 2 -1.80 10.69 26.21
C LYS A 2 -0.70 10.15 25.26
N LYS A 3 0.06 9.11 25.65
CA LYS A 3 1.22 8.60 24.88
C LYS A 3 1.00 7.23 24.22
N LYS A 4 -0.17 6.64 24.28
CA LYS A 4 -0.40 5.26 23.80
C LYS A 4 -1.17 5.13 22.47
N VAL A 5 -1.75 6.21 21.95
CA VAL A 5 -2.61 6.16 20.76
C VAL A 5 -1.82 6.33 19.45
N LEU A 6 -0.64 6.97 19.49
CA LEU A 6 0.17 7.22 18.29
C LEU A 6 0.99 6.02 17.79
N ALA A 7 1.03 4.92 18.53
CA ALA A 7 1.90 3.78 18.23
C ALA A 7 1.33 2.77 17.21
N ALA A 8 0.06 2.90 16.84
CA ALA A 8 -0.61 1.92 15.98
C ALA A 8 -0.42 2.16 14.46
N PHE A 9 -0.16 3.41 14.06
CA PHE A 9 -0.27 3.82 12.65
C PHE A 9 0.89 3.42 11.73
N LEU A 10 2.11 3.32 12.21
CA LEU A 10 3.24 2.93 11.35
C LEU A 10 3.46 1.41 11.23
N MET A 11 2.73 0.60 12.00
CA MET A 11 2.80 -0.85 11.76
C MET A 11 2.20 -1.24 10.41
N ALA A 12 1.20 -0.54 9.91
CA ALA A 12 0.58 -0.82 8.61
C ALA A 12 1.51 -0.50 7.43
N ALA A 13 2.19 0.64 7.44
CA ALA A 13 3.11 1.02 6.36
C ALA A 13 4.41 0.18 6.31
N MET A 14 4.77 -0.55 7.37
CA MET A 14 6.01 -1.32 7.46
C MET A 14 5.86 -2.83 7.29
N THR A 15 4.64 -3.37 7.21
CA THR A 15 4.40 -4.82 7.10
C THR A 15 4.57 -5.40 5.68
N ILE A 16 5.05 -4.63 4.71
CA ILE A 16 5.21 -5.02 3.29
C ILE A 16 6.19 -6.19 3.04
N SER A 17 6.68 -6.88 4.04
CA SER A 17 7.77 -7.87 3.84
C SER A 17 7.67 -9.14 4.65
N MET A 18 6.49 -9.64 4.99
CA MET A 18 6.43 -10.97 5.60
C MET A 18 5.79 -12.00 4.66
N VAL A 19 6.57 -12.52 3.73
CA VAL A 19 6.37 -13.88 3.21
C VAL A 19 7.30 -14.78 4.01
N GLY A 20 6.77 -15.41 5.04
CA GLY A 20 7.51 -16.32 5.90
C GLY A 20 7.50 -17.73 5.34
N CYS A 21 8.67 -18.29 5.07
CA CYS A 21 8.86 -19.73 4.96
C CYS A 21 8.77 -20.37 6.35
N SER A 22 7.72 -21.14 6.59
CA SER A 22 7.63 -22.04 7.74
C SER A 22 8.55 -23.25 7.52
N LYS A 23 9.50 -23.48 8.43
CA LYS A 23 10.27 -24.74 8.51
C LYS A 23 9.39 -25.88 8.98
N PRO A 24 9.57 -27.11 8.46
CA PRO A 24 8.88 -28.29 8.98
C PRO A 24 9.45 -28.70 10.34
N ALA A 25 8.57 -28.99 11.28
CA ALA A 25 8.92 -29.60 12.55
C ALA A 25 9.12 -31.10 12.40
N ASP A 26 10.22 -31.60 12.94
CA ASP A 26 10.53 -33.03 13.05
C ASP A 26 9.46 -33.79 13.82
N THR A 27 8.87 -34.79 13.17
CA THR A 27 8.04 -35.79 13.88
C THR A 27 8.63 -37.17 13.65
N LYS A 28 8.98 -37.83 14.76
CA LYS A 28 9.55 -39.15 14.84
C LYS A 28 8.61 -40.21 14.28
N THR A 29 9.25 -41.13 13.54
CA THR A 29 8.79 -42.41 13.06
C THR A 29 8.09 -43.28 14.10
N SER A 30 6.97 -43.90 13.75
CA SER A 30 6.63 -45.26 14.18
C SER A 30 5.99 -46.01 13.01
N GLU A 31 6.67 -47.12 12.64
CA GLU A 31 6.24 -48.08 11.62
C GLU A 31 5.02 -48.88 12.08
N THR A 32 4.08 -49.11 11.18
CA THR A 32 3.32 -50.37 11.19
C THR A 32 2.92 -50.76 9.78
N LYS A 33 3.23 -52.01 9.46
CA LYS A 33 3.10 -52.71 8.17
C LYS A 33 1.65 -53.13 7.89
N SER A 34 1.43 -53.39 6.62
CA SER A 34 0.58 -54.42 6.00
C SER A 34 -0.69 -53.86 5.35
N ALA A 35 -1.12 -54.24 4.21
CA ALA A 35 -0.87 -55.18 3.15
C ALA A 35 -1.80 -54.87 1.97
N SER A 36 -1.34 -55.18 0.81
CA SER A 36 -2.03 -55.14 -0.48
C SER A 36 -3.31 -55.97 -0.56
N LYS A 37 -4.24 -55.55 -1.40
CA LYS A 37 -4.94 -56.46 -2.33
C LYS A 37 -5.58 -55.77 -3.51
N THR A 38 -5.23 -56.26 -4.64
CA THR A 38 -5.70 -56.09 -6.00
C THR A 38 -7.08 -56.68 -6.23
N SER A 39 -7.86 -56.13 -7.15
CA SER A 39 -8.69 -56.82 -8.16
C SER A 39 -9.83 -55.88 -8.59
N ALA A 40 -10.08 -55.61 -9.76
CA ALA A 40 -10.26 -56.18 -11.06
C ALA A 40 -11.60 -55.69 -11.65
N SER A 41 -11.46 -55.31 -12.86
CA SER A 41 -12.40 -55.00 -13.94
C SER A 41 -13.73 -55.77 -13.93
N ALA A 42 -14.82 -55.11 -14.30
CA ALA A 42 -15.94 -55.74 -14.99
C ALA A 42 -16.62 -54.77 -15.96
N THR A 43 -16.47 -55.07 -17.21
CA THR A 43 -17.17 -54.60 -18.39
C THR A 43 -18.61 -55.13 -18.39
N SER A 44 -19.61 -54.36 -18.74
CA SER A 44 -20.84 -54.92 -19.27
C SER A 44 -21.50 -53.97 -20.30
N THR A 45 -21.80 -54.60 -21.36
CA THR A 45 -22.21 -54.29 -22.70
C THR A 45 -23.63 -53.71 -22.81
N ALA A 46 -23.82 -53.00 -23.90
CA ALA A 46 -24.98 -52.33 -24.45
C ALA A 46 -26.31 -53.13 -24.49
N SER A 47 -27.43 -52.41 -24.48
CA SER A 47 -28.55 -52.74 -25.33
C SER A 47 -29.31 -51.50 -25.77
N SER A 48 -29.46 -51.38 -27.05
CA SER A 48 -30.17 -50.39 -27.83
C SER A 48 -31.68 -50.64 -27.79
N THR A 49 -32.50 -49.61 -27.62
CA THR A 49 -33.83 -49.59 -28.21
C THR A 49 -34.14 -48.18 -28.72
N ALA A 50 -34.32 -48.12 -29.99
CA ALA A 50 -34.78 -46.94 -30.73
C ALA A 50 -36.28 -46.69 -30.46
N SER A 51 -36.66 -45.44 -30.29
CA SER A 51 -38.04 -45.01 -30.56
C SER A 51 -38.02 -43.57 -31.08
N ALA A 52 -38.77 -43.37 -32.15
CA ALA A 52 -38.70 -42.27 -33.06
C ALA A 52 -39.35 -40.95 -32.61
N SER A 53 -38.73 -39.88 -33.04
CA SER A 53 -39.21 -38.58 -33.48
C SER A 53 -40.37 -37.89 -32.76
N LYS A 54 -40.05 -36.72 -32.20
CA LYS A 54 -40.81 -35.50 -32.44
C LYS A 54 -39.82 -34.33 -32.53
N THR A 55 -39.72 -33.76 -33.72
CA THR A 55 -39.01 -32.53 -34.00
C THR A 55 -39.68 -31.37 -33.28
N SER A 56 -39.14 -30.91 -32.19
CA SER A 56 -39.39 -29.58 -31.66
C SER A 56 -38.10 -28.76 -31.92
N SER A 57 -38.22 -27.72 -32.69
CA SER A 57 -37.19 -26.73 -32.91
C SER A 57 -36.81 -26.12 -31.55
N VAL A 58 -35.71 -26.62 -30.96
CA VAL A 58 -35.03 -25.95 -29.88
C VAL A 58 -34.26 -24.80 -30.53
N ALA A 59 -34.71 -23.58 -30.25
CA ALA A 59 -33.91 -22.41 -30.51
C ALA A 59 -32.61 -22.62 -29.72
N ASN A 60 -31.53 -22.73 -30.45
CA ASN A 60 -30.17 -22.70 -29.90
C ASN A 60 -29.96 -21.29 -29.34
N THR A 61 -30.31 -21.05 -28.12
CA THR A 61 -29.78 -19.91 -27.36
C THR A 61 -28.32 -20.27 -27.14
N GLU A 62 -27.40 -19.74 -27.94
CA GLU A 62 -26.00 -19.68 -27.58
C GLU A 62 -25.97 -19.03 -26.20
N GLN A 63 -25.74 -19.81 -25.17
CA GLN A 63 -25.39 -19.27 -23.87
C GLN A 63 -24.08 -18.53 -24.07
N ALA A 64 -24.14 -17.20 -23.98
CA ALA A 64 -22.95 -16.38 -23.98
C ALA A 64 -22.03 -16.92 -22.87
N VAL A 65 -20.80 -17.24 -23.23
CA VAL A 65 -19.79 -17.73 -22.27
C VAL A 65 -19.53 -16.60 -21.28
N GLU A 66 -19.69 -16.88 -19.99
CA GLU A 66 -19.43 -15.92 -18.92
C GLU A 66 -17.97 -15.47 -18.96
N LYS A 67 -17.74 -14.19 -19.22
CA LYS A 67 -16.40 -13.60 -19.24
C LYS A 67 -15.89 -13.41 -17.82
N THR A 68 -14.88 -14.15 -17.44
CA THR A 68 -14.28 -14.11 -16.09
C THR A 68 -12.85 -13.61 -16.16
N VAL A 69 -12.49 -12.68 -15.26
CA VAL A 69 -11.10 -12.29 -14.98
C VAL A 69 -10.68 -12.93 -13.68
N VAL A 70 -9.52 -13.59 -13.69
CA VAL A 70 -8.91 -14.20 -12.51
C VAL A 70 -7.64 -13.43 -12.14
N ALA A 71 -7.69 -12.71 -11.03
CA ALA A 71 -6.55 -11.98 -10.50
C ALA A 71 -5.95 -12.71 -9.30
N ALA A 72 -4.62 -12.68 -9.16
CA ALA A 72 -3.91 -13.26 -8.02
C ALA A 72 -3.45 -12.18 -7.05
N MET A 73 -3.38 -12.52 -5.76
CA MET A 73 -2.64 -11.76 -4.76
C MET A 73 -1.79 -12.70 -3.90
N PRO A 74 -0.55 -12.30 -3.50
CA PRO A 74 0.39 -13.21 -2.83
C PRO A 74 0.11 -13.41 -1.33
N GLY A 75 -0.82 -12.68 -0.76
CA GLY A 75 -1.21 -12.79 0.64
C GLY A 75 -2.72 -12.82 0.80
N LYS A 76 -3.18 -13.23 1.96
CA LYS A 76 -4.60 -13.30 2.29
C LYS A 76 -5.08 -12.03 2.99
N TRP A 77 -6.35 -11.73 2.82
CA TRP A 77 -7.05 -10.69 3.59
C TRP A 77 -7.28 -11.12 5.04
N SER A 78 -7.53 -10.15 5.91
CA SER A 78 -7.81 -10.38 7.34
C SER A 78 -9.30 -10.62 7.58
N ASP A 79 -10.13 -9.70 7.09
CA ASP A 79 -11.59 -9.72 7.19
C ASP A 79 -12.23 -8.87 6.09
N LEU A 80 -13.56 -8.68 6.14
CA LEU A 80 -14.32 -7.84 5.21
C LEU A 80 -14.80 -6.54 5.87
N TYR A 81 -14.12 -6.09 6.93
CA TYR A 81 -14.46 -4.89 7.68
C TYR A 81 -13.73 -3.65 7.09
N PRO A 82 -14.41 -2.78 6.31
CA PRO A 82 -13.74 -1.71 5.55
C PRO A 82 -13.18 -0.59 6.43
N MET A 83 -13.47 -0.61 7.73
CA MET A 83 -12.94 0.32 8.72
C MET A 83 -11.87 -0.30 9.63
N GLY A 84 -11.46 -1.54 9.37
CA GLY A 84 -10.50 -2.31 10.16
C GLY A 84 -9.07 -1.80 10.09
N GLU A 85 -8.13 -2.67 10.43
CA GLU A 85 -6.71 -2.39 10.24
C GLU A 85 -6.41 -2.37 8.74
N ASP A 86 -5.73 -1.32 8.29
CA ASP A 86 -5.41 -1.11 6.88
C ASP A 86 -4.36 -2.12 6.41
N SER A 87 -4.83 -3.13 5.70
CA SER A 87 -4.01 -4.14 5.03
C SER A 87 -4.13 -3.95 3.52
N HIS A 88 -3.03 -3.93 2.80
CA HIS A 88 -3.07 -3.86 1.34
C HIS A 88 -3.90 -4.97 0.68
N TYR A 89 -3.95 -6.15 1.29
CA TYR A 89 -4.75 -7.26 0.78
C TYR A 89 -6.25 -7.07 1.03
N ASP A 90 -6.61 -6.43 2.15
CA ASP A 90 -7.99 -6.06 2.43
C ASP A 90 -8.47 -4.97 1.47
N ASN A 91 -7.63 -3.95 1.23
CA ASN A 91 -7.93 -2.86 0.31
C ASN A 91 -8.13 -3.34 -1.13
N ILE A 92 -7.40 -4.36 -1.60
CA ILE A 92 -7.64 -4.97 -2.93
C ILE A 92 -9.09 -5.44 -3.07
N ILE A 93 -9.69 -5.98 -2.00
CA ILE A 93 -11.08 -6.44 -1.98
C ILE A 93 -12.03 -5.25 -1.86
N PHE A 94 -11.71 -4.31 -0.95
CA PHE A 94 -12.57 -3.15 -0.69
C PHE A 94 -12.66 -2.22 -1.90
N ASP A 95 -11.58 -2.01 -2.64
CA ASP A 95 -11.52 -1.22 -3.88
C ASP A 95 -12.50 -1.74 -4.97
N GLN A 96 -12.91 -3.01 -4.90
CA GLN A 96 -13.88 -3.55 -5.86
C GLN A 96 -15.32 -3.26 -5.46
N VAL A 97 -15.57 -3.15 -4.15
CA VAL A 97 -16.91 -3.07 -3.56
C VAL A 97 -17.30 -1.66 -3.17
N TYR A 98 -16.36 -0.90 -2.62
CA TYR A 98 -16.60 0.44 -2.08
C TYR A 98 -15.90 1.49 -2.92
N ASP A 99 -16.51 2.67 -3.00
CA ASP A 99 -15.90 3.86 -3.57
C ASP A 99 -15.55 4.86 -2.47
N SER A 100 -14.59 5.71 -2.76
CA SER A 100 -14.24 6.91 -1.99
C SER A 100 -14.83 8.16 -2.65
N LEU A 101 -14.66 9.33 -2.04
CA LEU A 101 -15.08 10.58 -2.68
C LEU A 101 -14.25 10.90 -3.92
N VAL A 102 -12.95 10.65 -3.83
CA VAL A 102 -11.95 10.95 -4.87
C VAL A 102 -10.93 9.82 -4.94
N LYS A 103 -10.23 9.73 -6.07
CA LYS A 103 -9.09 8.81 -6.30
C LYS A 103 -7.83 9.58 -6.63
N LEU A 104 -6.69 8.99 -6.29
CA LEU A 104 -5.37 9.42 -6.71
C LEU A 104 -5.02 8.87 -8.09
N ASN A 105 -4.64 9.73 -9.03
CA ASN A 105 -4.16 9.35 -10.36
C ASN A 105 -2.65 9.04 -10.37
N GLY A 106 -2.20 8.34 -11.39
CA GLY A 106 -0.80 8.01 -11.58
C GLY A 106 0.15 9.18 -11.82
N ASP A 107 -0.36 10.38 -12.07
CA ASP A 107 0.41 11.62 -12.16
C ASP A 107 0.45 12.41 -10.83
N GLY A 108 -0.18 11.89 -9.77
CA GLY A 108 -0.29 12.53 -8.47
C GLY A 108 -1.41 13.55 -8.34
N SER A 109 -2.26 13.71 -9.36
CA SER A 109 -3.49 14.50 -9.29
C SER A 109 -4.64 13.68 -8.71
N TYR A 110 -5.77 14.33 -8.39
CA TYR A 110 -6.97 13.65 -7.90
C TYR A 110 -8.10 13.75 -8.92
N GLN A 111 -8.85 12.67 -9.08
CA GLN A 111 -10.09 12.63 -9.85
C GLN A 111 -11.29 12.33 -8.94
N GLY A 112 -12.47 12.77 -9.35
CA GLY A 112 -13.71 12.45 -8.64
C GLY A 112 -14.13 11.00 -8.87
N GLU A 113 -14.54 10.34 -7.78
CA GLU A 113 -15.18 9.02 -7.80
C GLU A 113 -16.67 9.18 -7.48
N ILE A 114 -17.10 9.10 -6.22
CA ILE A 114 -18.47 9.51 -5.82
C ILE A 114 -18.69 11.00 -6.11
N ALA A 115 -17.67 11.84 -5.88
CA ALA A 115 -17.73 13.24 -6.24
C ALA A 115 -17.63 13.43 -7.76
N GLU A 116 -18.48 14.31 -8.32
CA GLU A 116 -18.36 14.80 -9.69
C GLU A 116 -17.31 15.92 -9.78
N SER A 117 -17.28 16.77 -8.75
CA SER A 117 -16.38 17.93 -8.65
C SER A 117 -16.30 18.41 -7.21
N TRP A 118 -15.34 19.30 -6.94
CA TRP A 118 -15.21 19.95 -5.63
C TRP A 118 -14.74 21.38 -5.76
N GLU A 119 -15.02 22.16 -4.74
CA GLU A 119 -14.62 23.57 -4.61
C GLU A 119 -14.15 23.85 -3.18
N VAL A 120 -13.00 24.51 -3.05
CA VAL A 120 -12.49 25.01 -1.77
C VAL A 120 -12.85 26.48 -1.62
N ASN A 121 -13.29 26.89 -0.43
CA ASN A 121 -13.57 28.30 -0.18
C ASN A 121 -12.28 29.13 -0.14
N LYS A 122 -12.42 30.45 -0.26
CA LYS A 122 -11.29 31.39 -0.34
C LYS A 122 -10.36 31.31 0.88
N GLU A 123 -10.89 30.99 2.04
CA GLU A 123 -10.19 30.88 3.31
C GLU A 123 -9.52 29.53 3.50
N SER A 124 -9.71 28.56 2.58
CA SER A 124 -9.23 27.17 2.66
C SER A 124 -9.66 26.46 3.95
N THR A 125 -10.86 26.78 4.44
CA THR A 125 -11.46 26.21 5.66
C THR A 125 -12.68 25.35 5.39
N GLU A 126 -13.19 25.35 4.15
CA GLU A 126 -14.31 24.52 3.72
C GLU A 126 -14.03 23.93 2.34
N LEU A 127 -14.35 22.66 2.17
CA LEU A 127 -14.31 21.91 0.90
C LEU A 127 -15.73 21.39 0.63
N THR A 128 -16.31 21.81 -0.47
CA THR A 128 -17.64 21.37 -0.91
C THR A 128 -17.49 20.39 -2.07
N PHE A 129 -18.02 19.18 -1.93
CA PHE A 129 -18.14 18.22 -3.01
C PHE A 129 -19.54 18.24 -3.60
N LYS A 130 -19.62 18.26 -4.92
CA LYS A 130 -20.82 17.94 -5.68
C LYS A 130 -20.79 16.46 -6.03
N LEU A 131 -21.81 15.72 -5.69
CA LEU A 131 -21.88 14.28 -5.90
C LEU A 131 -22.48 13.95 -7.26
N ARG A 132 -22.06 12.83 -7.84
CA ARG A 132 -22.67 12.29 -9.05
C ARG A 132 -24.12 11.89 -8.78
N SER A 133 -24.96 11.98 -9.77
CA SER A 133 -26.35 11.55 -9.69
C SER A 133 -26.50 10.07 -10.09
N GLY A 134 -27.53 9.42 -9.55
CA GLY A 134 -27.90 8.05 -9.92
C GLY A 134 -26.99 6.96 -9.35
N ILE A 135 -26.17 7.29 -8.34
CA ILE A 135 -25.41 6.29 -7.59
C ILE A 135 -26.41 5.43 -6.78
N LYS A 136 -26.19 4.12 -6.79
CA LYS A 136 -26.97 3.17 -6.00
C LYS A 136 -26.04 2.25 -5.22
N TRP A 137 -26.48 1.84 -4.07
CA TRP A 137 -25.88 0.74 -3.33
C TRP A 137 -26.13 -0.58 -4.06
N HIS A 138 -25.28 -1.58 -3.88
CA HIS A 138 -25.40 -2.89 -4.54
C HIS A 138 -26.72 -3.62 -4.21
N ASN A 139 -27.36 -3.29 -3.08
CA ASN A 139 -28.68 -3.81 -2.71
C ASN A 139 -29.84 -3.08 -3.43
N GLY A 140 -29.55 -2.09 -4.27
CA GLY A 140 -30.53 -1.29 -5.03
C GLY A 140 -31.05 -0.05 -4.31
N ASP A 141 -30.63 0.22 -3.08
CA ASP A 141 -31.01 1.45 -2.36
C ASP A 141 -30.34 2.68 -3.01
N GLU A 142 -31.02 3.82 -2.96
CA GLU A 142 -30.48 5.09 -3.47
C GLU A 142 -29.39 5.62 -2.54
N PHE A 143 -28.32 6.11 -3.12
CA PHE A 143 -27.23 6.78 -2.41
C PHE A 143 -27.54 8.27 -2.19
N SER A 144 -27.11 8.84 -1.07
CA SER A 144 -27.29 10.25 -0.76
C SER A 144 -26.09 10.86 -0.02
N ALA A 145 -26.01 12.19 0.01
CA ALA A 145 -25.02 12.91 0.81
C ALA A 145 -25.07 12.57 2.30
N ASN A 146 -26.22 12.12 2.80
CA ASN A 146 -26.36 11.69 4.20
C ASN A 146 -25.60 10.39 4.50
N ASP A 147 -25.40 9.50 3.51
CA ASP A 147 -24.56 8.31 3.71
C ASP A 147 -23.12 8.68 3.98
N ILE A 148 -22.60 9.72 3.31
CA ILE A 148 -21.27 10.28 3.57
C ILE A 148 -21.21 10.83 4.99
N VAL A 149 -22.17 11.69 5.37
CA VAL A 149 -22.20 12.31 6.72
C VAL A 149 -22.20 11.23 7.81
N GLU A 150 -23.03 10.21 7.67
CA GLU A 150 -23.13 9.13 8.66
C GLU A 150 -21.87 8.22 8.63
N SER A 151 -21.26 7.97 7.46
CA SER A 151 -19.98 7.27 7.36
C SER A 151 -18.90 7.98 8.18
N PHE A 152 -18.75 9.30 8.01
CA PHE A 152 -17.73 10.07 8.72
C PHE A 152 -18.00 10.15 10.23
N LYS A 153 -19.26 10.16 10.68
CA LYS A 153 -19.63 10.05 12.10
C LYS A 153 -19.25 8.68 12.68
N ILE A 154 -19.42 7.61 11.90
CA ILE A 154 -19.00 6.26 12.30
C ILE A 154 -17.46 6.23 12.44
N TYR A 155 -16.72 6.68 11.43
CA TYR A 155 -15.24 6.69 11.47
C TYR A 155 -14.68 7.53 12.63
N SER A 156 -15.30 8.69 12.95
CA SER A 156 -14.83 9.57 14.02
C SER A 156 -15.21 9.11 15.43
N ASN A 157 -16.11 8.13 15.56
CA ASN A 157 -16.60 7.63 16.85
C ASN A 157 -15.46 6.97 17.65
N PRO A 158 -15.17 7.42 18.90
CA PRO A 158 -14.08 6.90 19.72
C PRO A 158 -14.18 5.40 20.03
N ASP A 159 -15.40 4.85 20.03
CA ASP A 159 -15.66 3.45 20.38
C ASP A 159 -15.45 2.49 19.19
N ILE A 160 -15.34 3.00 17.95
CA ILE A 160 -15.03 2.22 16.75
C ILE A 160 -13.53 1.98 16.67
N LYS A 161 -13.12 0.75 16.38
CA LYS A 161 -11.72 0.44 16.07
C LYS A 161 -11.47 0.67 14.58
N THR A 162 -10.69 1.67 14.26
CA THR A 162 -10.33 2.01 12.87
C THR A 162 -9.01 2.76 12.81
N THR A 163 -8.19 2.44 11.83
CA THR A 163 -6.98 3.18 11.48
C THR A 163 -7.30 4.37 10.59
N SER A 164 -8.32 4.26 9.74
CA SER A 164 -8.77 5.30 8.80
C SER A 164 -9.22 6.60 9.48
N ARG A 165 -9.47 6.56 10.80
CA ARG A 165 -9.80 7.75 11.60
C ARG A 165 -8.75 8.85 11.49
N TYR A 166 -7.48 8.51 11.35
CA TYR A 166 -6.40 9.49 11.21
C TYR A 166 -6.61 10.42 10.01
N TYR A 167 -7.23 9.96 8.95
CA TYR A 167 -7.57 10.75 7.77
C TYR A 167 -8.57 11.88 8.05
N LEU A 168 -9.25 11.83 9.21
CA LEU A 168 -10.22 12.84 9.64
C LEU A 168 -9.62 13.96 10.52
N ARG A 169 -8.32 13.91 10.80
CA ARG A 169 -7.61 14.80 11.72
C ARG A 169 -7.71 16.30 11.41
N TYR A 170 -8.00 16.65 10.17
CA TYR A 170 -8.17 18.07 9.75
C TYR A 170 -9.57 18.62 9.99
N LEU A 171 -10.55 17.76 10.16
CA LEU A 171 -11.95 18.16 10.24
C LEU A 171 -12.24 18.89 11.54
N ASP A 172 -13.07 19.95 11.43
CA ASP A 172 -13.62 20.62 12.60
C ASP A 172 -14.38 19.61 13.47
N GLY A 173 -14.35 19.81 14.78
CA GLY A 173 -14.95 18.87 15.74
C GLY A 173 -14.14 17.58 16.02
N CYS A 174 -13.03 17.32 15.33
CA CYS A 174 -12.12 16.20 15.59
C CYS A 174 -10.86 16.62 16.36
N ASP A 175 -10.23 15.70 17.07
CA ASP A 175 -8.89 15.89 17.64
C ASP A 175 -7.77 15.59 16.62
N GLU A 176 -6.51 15.59 17.04
CA GLU A 176 -5.35 15.31 16.19
C GLU A 176 -5.25 13.84 15.73
N GLY A 177 -6.06 12.96 16.28
CA GLY A 177 -6.20 11.56 15.88
C GLY A 177 -7.45 11.30 15.02
N GLY A 178 -8.21 12.35 14.67
CA GLY A 178 -9.46 12.24 13.92
C GLY A 178 -10.67 11.77 14.74
N VAL A 179 -10.54 11.71 16.07
CA VAL A 179 -11.63 11.35 16.98
C VAL A 179 -12.53 12.55 17.20
N GLU A 180 -13.85 12.38 17.07
CA GLU A 180 -14.78 13.44 17.43
C GLU A 180 -14.63 13.85 18.90
N THR A 181 -14.55 15.17 19.15
CA THR A 181 -14.36 15.73 20.50
C THR A 181 -15.66 15.75 21.30
N LYS A 182 -16.78 15.76 20.61
CA LYS A 182 -18.13 15.66 21.13
C LYS A 182 -19.00 14.93 20.11
N LYS A 183 -19.86 14.04 20.58
CA LYS A 183 -20.74 13.24 19.71
C LYS A 183 -21.48 14.10 18.69
N GLY A 184 -21.31 13.78 17.41
CA GLY A 184 -21.92 14.47 16.27
C GLY A 184 -21.36 15.87 15.99
N SER A 185 -20.15 16.20 16.51
CA SER A 185 -19.52 17.50 16.28
C SER A 185 -18.66 17.55 15.02
N ILE A 186 -18.48 16.43 14.32
CA ILE A 186 -17.65 16.39 13.11
C ILE A 186 -18.14 17.36 12.05
N GLY A 187 -17.23 18.11 11.47
CA GLY A 187 -17.47 19.16 10.48
C GLY A 187 -17.84 18.64 9.09
N VAL A 188 -18.72 17.64 8.99
CA VAL A 188 -19.23 17.10 7.73
C VAL A 188 -20.75 17.25 7.69
N THR A 189 -21.27 17.95 6.66
CA THR A 189 -22.72 18.25 6.57
C THR A 189 -23.22 18.11 5.13
N ALA A 190 -24.41 17.52 4.97
CA ALA A 190 -25.08 17.46 3.68
C ALA A 190 -25.80 18.78 3.36
N LYS A 191 -25.78 19.20 2.10
CA LYS A 191 -26.61 20.25 1.54
C LYS A 191 -27.52 19.64 0.47
N GLY A 192 -28.73 19.22 0.88
CA GLY A 192 -29.60 18.42 0.03
C GLY A 192 -29.03 17.00 -0.17
N ASP A 193 -29.39 16.36 -1.26
CA ASP A 193 -29.05 14.94 -1.50
C ASP A 193 -27.73 14.76 -2.25
N ASN A 194 -27.20 15.80 -2.90
CA ASN A 194 -26.09 15.71 -3.84
C ASN A 194 -24.91 16.66 -3.56
N GLU A 195 -24.89 17.33 -2.40
CA GLU A 195 -23.73 18.11 -1.98
C GLU A 195 -23.34 17.77 -0.54
N VAL A 196 -22.04 17.72 -0.27
CA VAL A 196 -21.50 17.54 1.08
C VAL A 196 -20.39 18.56 1.33
N VAL A 197 -20.40 19.16 2.53
CA VAL A 197 -19.43 20.17 2.96
C VAL A 197 -18.60 19.64 4.09
N PHE A 198 -17.28 19.73 3.90
CA PHE A 198 -16.26 19.42 4.90
C PHE A 198 -15.68 20.71 5.45
N LYS A 199 -15.77 20.93 6.76
CA LYS A 199 -15.17 22.07 7.47
C LYS A 199 -13.89 21.65 8.15
N PHE A 200 -12.87 22.49 8.04
CA PHE A 200 -11.55 22.26 8.64
C PHE A 200 -11.35 23.10 9.89
N LYS A 201 -10.60 22.59 10.85
CA LYS A 201 -10.21 23.32 12.08
C LYS A 201 -9.42 24.60 11.80
N LYS A 202 -8.72 24.67 10.67
CA LYS A 202 -7.87 25.77 10.22
C LYS A 202 -7.70 25.69 8.71
N PRO A 203 -7.23 26.77 8.05
CA PRO A 203 -6.85 26.73 6.64
C PRO A 203 -5.94 25.53 6.37
N THR A 204 -6.30 24.71 5.38
CA THR A 204 -5.60 23.45 5.07
C THR A 204 -5.41 23.35 3.56
N PHE A 205 -4.23 22.84 3.14
CA PHE A 205 -3.94 22.59 1.74
C PHE A 205 -4.85 21.48 1.22
N VAL A 206 -5.61 21.76 0.17
CA VAL A 206 -6.69 20.88 -0.30
C VAL A 206 -6.19 19.51 -0.73
N ASP A 207 -5.04 19.43 -1.43
CA ASP A 207 -4.54 18.14 -1.92
C ASP A 207 -4.18 17.18 -0.78
N THR A 208 -3.74 17.70 0.38
CA THR A 208 -3.53 16.85 1.57
C THR A 208 -4.85 16.24 2.07
N VAL A 209 -5.94 17.00 1.98
CA VAL A 209 -7.27 16.50 2.37
C VAL A 209 -7.80 15.50 1.34
N LEU A 210 -7.60 15.77 0.05
CA LEU A 210 -8.01 14.85 -1.02
C LEU A 210 -7.25 13.53 -0.93
N ASP A 211 -5.95 13.58 -0.60
CA ASP A 211 -5.15 12.37 -0.35
C ASP A 211 -5.77 11.53 0.78
N ASP A 212 -5.99 12.15 1.94
CA ASP A 212 -6.63 11.49 3.08
C ASP A 212 -8.03 10.92 2.72
N LEU A 213 -8.86 11.68 2.01
CA LEU A 213 -10.21 11.27 1.64
C LEU A 213 -10.24 10.17 0.57
N SER A 214 -9.19 10.01 -0.23
CA SER A 214 -9.06 8.91 -1.20
C SER A 214 -8.88 7.54 -0.53
N HIS A 215 -8.53 7.53 0.76
CA HIS A 215 -8.38 6.33 1.58
C HIS A 215 -9.58 6.03 2.48
N VAL A 216 -10.67 6.81 2.38
CA VAL A 216 -11.87 6.61 3.21
C VAL A 216 -12.99 6.03 2.36
N TYR A 217 -13.25 4.75 2.52
CA TYR A 217 -14.39 4.09 1.87
C TYR A 217 -15.72 4.60 2.41
N ILE A 218 -16.65 4.91 1.52
CA ILE A 218 -17.99 5.29 1.94
C ILE A 218 -18.83 4.03 2.13
N VAL A 219 -19.43 3.90 3.32
CA VAL A 219 -20.31 2.78 3.68
C VAL A 219 -21.76 3.24 3.70
N GLU A 220 -22.73 2.33 3.69
CA GLU A 220 -24.17 2.65 3.75
C GLU A 220 -24.53 3.22 5.13
N GLY A 221 -24.01 4.42 5.41
CA GLY A 221 -24.00 5.04 6.73
C GLY A 221 -25.40 5.25 7.30
N THR A 222 -26.37 5.59 6.46
CA THR A 222 -27.79 5.77 6.88
C THR A 222 -28.42 4.51 7.42
N LYS A 223 -27.98 3.32 7.00
CA LYS A 223 -28.41 2.01 7.54
C LYS A 223 -27.60 1.57 8.76
N LEU A 224 -26.37 2.06 8.88
CA LEU A 224 -25.43 1.66 9.93
C LEU A 224 -25.45 2.58 11.16
N LYS A 225 -25.94 3.83 11.05
CA LYS A 225 -25.90 4.88 12.07
C LYS A 225 -26.48 4.50 13.44
N ASP A 226 -27.46 3.61 13.46
CA ASP A 226 -28.16 3.18 14.69
C ASP A 226 -27.51 1.93 15.32
N LYS A 227 -26.50 1.34 14.68
CA LYS A 227 -25.75 0.22 15.24
C LYS A 227 -24.74 0.71 16.28
N SER A 228 -24.61 -0.05 17.35
CA SER A 228 -23.56 0.17 18.34
C SER A 228 -22.17 -0.13 17.77
N ALA A 229 -21.13 0.43 18.38
CA ALA A 229 -19.74 0.12 18.04
C ALA A 229 -19.43 -1.38 18.17
N GLU A 230 -20.04 -2.06 19.13
CA GLU A 230 -19.91 -3.51 19.29
C GLU A 230 -20.51 -4.27 18.09
N GLU A 231 -21.69 -3.86 17.60
CA GLU A 231 -22.31 -4.46 16.42
C GLU A 231 -21.53 -4.20 15.15
N LEU A 232 -21.03 -2.97 14.97
CA LEU A 232 -20.18 -2.60 13.84
C LEU A 232 -18.83 -3.31 13.83
N GLY A 233 -18.33 -3.71 15.00
CA GLY A 233 -17.10 -4.52 15.13
C GLY A 233 -17.28 -6.02 14.89
N LYS A 234 -18.52 -6.51 14.63
CA LYS A 234 -18.79 -7.93 14.40
C LYS A 234 -18.64 -8.31 12.93
N ALA A 235 -17.96 -9.40 12.65
CA ALA A 235 -17.76 -9.91 11.28
C ALA A 235 -19.10 -10.15 10.54
N GLU A 236 -20.15 -10.54 11.27
CA GLU A 236 -21.47 -10.80 10.68
C GLU A 236 -22.10 -9.55 10.06
N THR A 237 -21.79 -8.35 10.57
CA THR A 237 -22.25 -7.08 10.01
C THR A 237 -21.71 -6.87 8.59
N TRP A 238 -20.52 -7.39 8.30
CA TRP A 238 -19.78 -7.20 7.05
C TRP A 238 -19.70 -8.47 6.20
N ALA A 239 -20.36 -9.55 6.62
CA ALA A 239 -20.31 -10.83 5.91
C ALA A 239 -20.80 -10.77 4.45
N LYS A 240 -21.60 -9.75 4.12
CA LYS A 240 -22.03 -9.42 2.76
C LYS A 240 -21.77 -7.96 2.51
N PRO A 241 -20.55 -7.59 2.06
CA PRO A 241 -20.22 -6.22 1.75
C PRO A 241 -21.20 -5.58 0.78
N ASN A 242 -21.70 -4.39 1.12
CA ASN A 242 -22.64 -3.62 0.33
C ASN A 242 -22.04 -2.23 0.07
N GLY A 243 -21.58 -1.99 -1.15
CA GLY A 243 -20.93 -0.75 -1.56
C GLY A 243 -21.60 -0.13 -2.77
N THR A 244 -20.92 0.82 -3.37
CA THR A 244 -21.32 1.51 -4.59
C THR A 244 -20.44 1.15 -5.78
N GLY A 245 -19.41 0.33 -5.56
CA GLY A 245 -18.32 0.03 -6.48
C GLY A 245 -18.69 -0.76 -7.73
N ALA A 246 -17.69 -0.97 -8.56
CA ALA A 246 -17.84 -1.60 -9.86
C ALA A 246 -18.15 -3.10 -9.80
N PHE A 247 -17.94 -3.74 -8.64
CA PHE A 247 -18.15 -5.17 -8.47
C PHE A 247 -18.94 -5.49 -7.21
N ILE A 248 -19.95 -6.33 -7.38
CA ILE A 248 -20.85 -6.79 -6.31
C ILE A 248 -20.27 -8.06 -5.71
N TYR A 249 -20.06 -8.08 -4.39
CA TYR A 249 -19.65 -9.29 -3.68
C TYR A 249 -20.62 -10.45 -3.93
N ASP A 250 -20.11 -11.59 -4.34
CA ASP A 250 -20.89 -12.80 -4.58
C ASP A 250 -20.63 -13.88 -3.53
N SER A 251 -19.37 -14.30 -3.38
CA SER A 251 -18.99 -15.36 -2.45
C SER A 251 -17.52 -15.32 -2.08
N MET A 252 -17.15 -16.05 -1.04
CA MET A 252 -15.78 -16.17 -0.57
C MET A 252 -15.51 -17.59 -0.06
N VAL A 253 -14.28 -18.07 -0.32
CA VAL A 253 -13.68 -19.19 0.40
C VAL A 253 -12.51 -18.63 1.20
N ASP A 254 -12.63 -18.65 2.52
CA ASP A 254 -11.68 -17.98 3.42
C ASP A 254 -10.22 -18.41 3.16
N GLY A 255 -9.34 -17.41 3.01
CA GLY A 255 -7.92 -17.59 2.72
C GLY A 255 -7.59 -18.19 1.35
N GLU A 256 -8.59 -18.38 0.46
CA GLU A 256 -8.40 -18.97 -0.87
C GLU A 256 -8.80 -18.00 -1.99
N ARG A 257 -10.05 -17.50 -1.99
CA ARG A 257 -10.56 -16.61 -3.04
C ARG A 257 -11.78 -15.82 -2.60
N VAL A 258 -11.98 -14.68 -3.27
CA VAL A 258 -13.23 -13.90 -3.24
C VAL A 258 -13.73 -13.78 -4.68
N GLU A 259 -15.04 -13.90 -4.86
CA GLU A 259 -15.73 -13.85 -6.16
C GLU A 259 -16.71 -12.68 -6.18
N PHE A 260 -16.73 -11.98 -7.29
CA PHE A 260 -17.55 -10.79 -7.51
C PHE A 260 -18.28 -10.88 -8.84
N LYS A 261 -19.48 -10.32 -8.91
CA LYS A 261 -20.22 -10.04 -10.14
C LYS A 261 -20.02 -8.61 -10.59
N ALA A 262 -19.96 -8.38 -11.88
CA ALA A 262 -19.93 -7.02 -12.43
C ALA A 262 -21.19 -6.25 -12.05
N ASN A 263 -21.03 -5.05 -11.52
CA ASN A 263 -22.13 -4.09 -11.36
C ASN A 263 -22.45 -3.45 -12.71
N LYS A 264 -23.47 -3.98 -13.38
CA LYS A 264 -23.87 -3.48 -14.71
C LYS A 264 -24.52 -2.09 -14.67
N GLU A 265 -24.86 -1.60 -13.47
CA GLU A 265 -25.39 -0.24 -13.25
C GLU A 265 -24.34 0.70 -12.63
N TYR A 266 -23.06 0.33 -12.67
CA TYR A 266 -22.00 1.16 -12.08
C TYR A 266 -21.96 2.54 -12.75
N TYR A 267 -22.10 3.57 -11.94
CA TYR A 267 -22.25 4.96 -12.39
C TYR A 267 -21.04 5.49 -13.20
N ASN A 268 -19.84 4.91 -12.98
CA ASN A 268 -18.60 5.31 -13.67
C ASN A 268 -18.24 4.36 -14.84
N GLY A 269 -19.19 3.58 -15.32
CA GLY A 269 -19.04 2.68 -16.47
C GLY A 269 -19.00 1.20 -16.05
N ALA A 270 -19.95 0.42 -16.59
CA ALA A 270 -20.08 -1.00 -16.30
C ALA A 270 -18.86 -1.79 -16.77
N PRO A 271 -18.37 -2.79 -15.99
CA PRO A 271 -17.33 -3.72 -16.44
C PRO A 271 -17.71 -4.46 -17.74
N ASP A 272 -16.74 -4.66 -18.65
CA ASP A 272 -16.92 -5.38 -19.93
C ASP A 272 -17.07 -6.90 -19.72
N PHE A 273 -16.64 -7.42 -18.59
CA PHE A 273 -16.73 -8.83 -18.22
C PHE A 273 -17.75 -9.05 -17.08
N ASP A 274 -18.09 -10.32 -16.81
CA ASP A 274 -19.21 -10.63 -15.93
C ASP A 274 -18.79 -10.97 -14.50
N LYS A 275 -17.57 -11.52 -14.35
CA LYS A 275 -17.09 -12.03 -13.07
C LYS A 275 -15.63 -11.67 -12.84
N LEU A 276 -15.33 -11.21 -11.61
CA LEU A 276 -13.96 -11.06 -11.11
C LEU A 276 -13.72 -12.09 -10.00
N VAL A 277 -12.63 -12.82 -10.09
CA VAL A 277 -12.18 -13.76 -9.05
C VAL A 277 -10.81 -13.31 -8.56
N ILE A 278 -10.67 -12.98 -7.29
CA ILE A 278 -9.40 -12.66 -6.66
C ILE A 278 -8.95 -13.88 -5.86
N ARG A 279 -7.82 -14.49 -6.24
CA ARG A 279 -7.28 -15.70 -5.62
C ARG A 279 -6.02 -15.40 -4.83
N VAL A 280 -5.88 -16.07 -3.68
CA VAL A 280 -4.61 -16.12 -2.95
C VAL A 280 -3.72 -17.15 -3.66
N VAL A 281 -2.57 -16.69 -4.16
CA VAL A 281 -1.59 -17.53 -4.88
C VAL A 281 -0.21 -17.26 -4.30
N ASP A 282 0.46 -18.32 -3.83
CA ASP A 282 1.83 -18.19 -3.33
C ASP A 282 2.74 -17.54 -4.39
N SER A 283 3.61 -16.63 -3.96
CA SER A 283 4.49 -15.85 -4.85
C SER A 283 5.31 -16.76 -5.80
N ALA A 284 5.72 -17.93 -5.34
CA ALA A 284 6.48 -18.89 -6.16
C ALA A 284 5.67 -19.52 -7.31
N ASN A 285 4.33 -19.43 -7.26
CA ASN A 285 3.43 -20.02 -8.26
C ASN A 285 2.82 -18.98 -9.21
N ILE A 286 3.02 -17.67 -8.96
CA ILE A 286 2.41 -16.59 -9.74
C ILE A 286 2.82 -16.68 -11.22
N LEU A 287 4.11 -16.78 -11.51
CA LEU A 287 4.58 -16.84 -12.90
C LEU A 287 4.03 -18.07 -13.64
N ALA A 288 4.01 -19.23 -13.00
CA ALA A 288 3.46 -20.44 -13.60
C ALA A 288 1.95 -20.29 -13.90
N GLY A 289 1.19 -19.71 -12.96
CA GLY A 289 -0.24 -19.44 -13.14
C GLY A 289 -0.53 -18.46 -14.29
N LEU A 290 0.29 -17.42 -14.45
CA LEU A 290 0.21 -16.49 -15.59
C LEU A 290 0.54 -17.18 -16.92
N MET A 291 1.59 -18.01 -16.96
CA MET A 291 2.04 -18.69 -18.18
C MET A 291 1.01 -19.70 -18.69
N ASN A 292 0.34 -20.43 -17.80
CA ASN A 292 -0.62 -21.46 -18.16
C ASN A 292 -2.09 -20.94 -18.23
N GLY A 293 -2.31 -19.64 -17.93
CA GLY A 293 -3.62 -19.00 -18.02
C GLY A 293 -4.57 -19.33 -16.87
N GLU A 294 -4.08 -19.87 -15.75
CA GLU A 294 -4.89 -20.06 -14.52
C GLU A 294 -5.21 -18.76 -13.82
N ILE A 295 -4.35 -17.74 -14.01
CA ILE A 295 -4.55 -16.36 -13.58
C ILE A 295 -4.25 -15.41 -14.73
N ASP A 296 -4.95 -14.30 -14.76
CA ASP A 296 -4.81 -13.27 -15.79
C ASP A 296 -3.83 -12.18 -15.42
N THR A 297 -3.75 -11.87 -14.14
CA THR A 297 -2.88 -10.82 -13.60
C THR A 297 -2.55 -11.09 -12.14
N VAL A 298 -1.56 -10.36 -11.63
CA VAL A 298 -1.27 -10.29 -10.19
C VAL A 298 -1.49 -8.87 -9.71
N LEU A 299 -2.34 -8.75 -8.70
CA LEU A 299 -2.56 -7.49 -7.98
C LEU A 299 -1.47 -7.35 -6.92
N TYR A 300 -1.25 -6.21 -6.39
CA TYR A 300 -0.30 -5.86 -5.35
C TYR A 300 1.00 -6.71 -5.26
N GLY A 301 2.12 -6.05 -5.26
CA GLY A 301 3.46 -6.69 -5.20
C GLY A 301 3.99 -7.16 -6.54
N GLY A 302 3.12 -7.38 -7.52
CA GLY A 302 3.52 -7.81 -8.87
C GLY A 302 4.18 -9.17 -8.91
N VAL A 303 4.89 -9.42 -10.00
CA VAL A 303 5.71 -10.62 -10.19
C VAL A 303 7.02 -10.47 -9.41
N PRO A 304 7.52 -11.51 -8.72
CA PRO A 304 8.83 -11.48 -8.08
C PRO A 304 9.94 -11.07 -9.05
N LEU A 305 10.92 -10.30 -8.56
CA LEU A 305 12.02 -9.77 -9.39
C LEU A 305 12.75 -10.85 -10.19
N ASP A 306 13.04 -11.99 -9.56
CA ASP A 306 13.77 -13.09 -10.20
C ASP A 306 12.95 -13.75 -11.33
N ASP A 307 11.61 -13.70 -11.25
CA ASP A 307 10.69 -14.25 -12.23
C ASP A 307 10.33 -13.24 -13.34
N PHE A 308 10.48 -11.94 -13.09
CA PHE A 308 10.05 -10.90 -14.01
C PHE A 308 10.78 -10.94 -15.36
N LYS A 309 12.07 -11.34 -15.35
CA LYS A 309 12.81 -11.54 -16.59
C LYS A 309 12.22 -12.67 -17.43
N LEU A 310 11.83 -13.78 -16.80
CA LEU A 310 11.17 -14.90 -17.48
C LEU A 310 9.77 -14.52 -17.97
N ALA A 311 9.04 -13.70 -17.21
CA ALA A 311 7.75 -13.17 -17.63
C ALA A 311 7.87 -12.32 -18.91
N LYS A 312 8.93 -11.51 -19.05
CA LYS A 312 9.22 -10.70 -20.25
C LYS A 312 9.45 -11.56 -21.51
N GLU A 313 9.86 -12.81 -21.35
CA GLU A 313 10.14 -13.74 -22.45
C GLU A 313 8.87 -14.51 -22.90
N GLN A 314 7.74 -14.35 -22.19
CA GLN A 314 6.49 -15.05 -22.50
C GLN A 314 5.68 -14.33 -23.56
N GLU A 315 5.35 -15.04 -24.66
CA GLU A 315 4.57 -14.44 -25.76
C GLU A 315 3.12 -14.10 -25.38
N ASN A 316 2.55 -14.80 -24.39
CA ASN A 316 1.17 -14.57 -23.94
C ASN A 316 1.03 -13.50 -22.84
N LEU A 317 2.13 -12.95 -22.36
CA LEU A 317 2.12 -11.94 -21.29
C LEU A 317 2.48 -10.53 -21.82
N VAL A 318 1.92 -9.53 -21.18
CA VAL A 318 2.39 -8.14 -21.17
C VAL A 318 3.06 -7.89 -19.84
N THR A 319 4.22 -7.24 -19.85
CA THR A 319 4.96 -6.91 -18.63
C THR A 319 5.31 -5.44 -18.61
N GLU A 320 5.12 -4.80 -17.46
CA GLU A 320 5.45 -3.40 -17.25
C GLU A 320 6.17 -3.21 -15.92
N SER A 321 7.13 -2.29 -15.93
CA SER A 321 7.85 -1.87 -14.73
C SER A 321 7.43 -0.46 -14.37
N VAL A 322 6.72 -0.32 -13.26
CA VAL A 322 6.08 0.92 -12.83
C VAL A 322 6.81 1.48 -11.62
N LYS A 323 7.20 2.75 -11.67
CA LYS A 323 7.86 3.40 -10.53
C LYS A 323 6.92 3.48 -9.34
N SER A 324 7.46 3.29 -8.14
CA SER A 324 6.73 3.47 -6.89
C SER A 324 7.39 4.48 -5.96
N GLN A 325 6.67 4.94 -4.96
CA GLN A 325 7.21 5.82 -3.92
C GLN A 325 7.93 5.05 -2.81
N GLY A 326 7.66 3.74 -2.71
CA GLY A 326 8.25 2.89 -1.68
C GLY A 326 9.78 2.84 -1.77
N TYR A 327 10.46 2.98 -0.64
CA TYR A 327 11.92 3.06 -0.60
C TYR A 327 12.53 2.27 0.55
N GLN A 328 13.83 1.99 0.40
CA GLN A 328 14.67 1.45 1.46
C GLN A 328 15.62 2.52 1.99
N LEU A 329 15.87 2.51 3.29
CA LEU A 329 16.76 3.45 3.96
C LEU A 329 17.63 2.78 5.03
N LEU A 330 18.80 3.37 5.23
CA LEU A 330 19.71 3.07 6.31
C LEU A 330 19.47 4.03 7.47
N ILE A 331 19.28 3.51 8.67
CA ILE A 331 19.15 4.28 9.90
C ILE A 331 20.55 4.53 10.45
N PHE A 332 20.83 5.78 10.85
CA PHE A 332 22.00 6.16 11.62
C PHE A 332 21.56 6.53 13.04
N ASN A 333 22.08 5.89 14.07
CA ASN A 333 21.76 6.27 15.44
C ASN A 333 22.46 7.59 15.82
N CYS A 334 21.77 8.71 15.63
CA CYS A 334 22.30 10.07 15.86
C CYS A 334 22.63 10.36 17.35
N ALA A 335 22.13 9.57 18.29
CA ALA A 335 22.45 9.70 19.72
C ALA A 335 23.86 9.21 20.07
N LYS A 336 24.49 8.43 19.19
CA LYS A 336 25.86 7.96 19.41
C LYS A 336 26.84 9.10 19.13
N LYS A 337 27.72 9.43 20.08
CA LYS A 337 28.67 10.55 19.99
C LYS A 337 29.57 10.54 18.73
N TYR A 338 29.90 9.35 18.23
CA TYR A 338 30.70 9.16 17.02
C TYR A 338 29.89 9.24 15.72
N MET A 339 28.54 9.31 15.78
CA MET A 339 27.65 9.47 14.62
C MET A 339 27.34 10.95 14.33
N SER A 340 28.37 11.80 14.32
CA SER A 340 28.21 13.20 13.96
C SER A 340 27.68 13.38 12.54
N GLU A 341 27.14 14.55 12.22
CA GLU A 341 26.64 14.87 10.87
C GLU A 341 27.67 14.54 9.78
N LYS A 342 28.94 14.92 9.97
CA LYS A 342 30.03 14.59 9.05
C LYS A 342 30.23 13.08 8.88
N VAL A 343 30.15 12.31 9.96
CA VAL A 343 30.26 10.85 9.88
C VAL A 343 29.10 10.26 9.10
N ARG A 344 27.85 10.66 9.38
CA ARG A 344 26.68 10.15 8.66
C ARG A 344 26.71 10.50 7.17
N GLN A 345 27.13 11.72 6.82
CA GLN A 345 27.37 12.13 5.43
C GLN A 345 28.39 11.21 4.76
N ALA A 346 29.52 10.96 5.43
CA ALA A 346 30.58 10.11 4.89
C ALA A 346 30.12 8.66 4.69
N LEU A 347 29.43 8.08 5.69
CA LEU A 347 28.85 6.75 5.57
C LEU A 347 27.84 6.68 4.43
N SER A 348 26.97 7.69 4.29
CA SER A 348 26.02 7.78 3.18
C SER A 348 26.72 7.93 1.82
N MET A 349 27.82 8.70 1.75
CA MET A 349 28.62 8.93 0.53
C MET A 349 29.41 7.67 0.11
N ALA A 350 29.73 6.79 1.05
CA ALA A 350 30.44 5.54 0.78
C ALA A 350 29.56 4.47 0.09
N ILE A 351 28.23 4.63 0.10
CA ILE A 351 27.28 3.61 -0.42
C ILE A 351 27.06 3.83 -1.92
N ASP A 352 27.38 2.82 -2.72
CA ASP A 352 27.13 2.78 -4.16
C ASP A 352 25.67 2.38 -4.44
N ARG A 353 24.79 3.39 -4.41
CA ARG A 353 23.35 3.21 -4.67
C ARG A 353 23.06 2.78 -6.10
N LYS A 354 23.90 3.22 -7.04
CA LYS A 354 23.75 2.84 -8.45
C LYS A 354 23.97 1.34 -8.62
N SER A 355 25.04 0.80 -8.03
CA SER A 355 25.30 -0.65 -8.04
C SER A 355 24.21 -1.43 -7.30
N LEU A 356 23.64 -0.89 -6.22
CA LEU A 356 22.48 -1.52 -5.56
C LEU A 356 21.29 -1.65 -6.52
N VAL A 357 20.96 -0.60 -7.28
CA VAL A 357 19.86 -0.66 -8.25
C VAL A 357 20.22 -1.56 -9.43
N GLU A 358 21.40 -1.43 -10.04
CA GLU A 358 21.78 -2.17 -11.24
C GLU A 358 21.98 -3.67 -10.97
N GLN A 359 22.59 -4.04 -9.84
CA GLN A 359 22.97 -5.43 -9.57
C GLN A 359 21.95 -6.15 -8.69
N LEU A 360 21.46 -5.52 -7.62
CA LEU A 360 20.51 -6.16 -6.71
C LEU A 360 19.07 -6.09 -7.27
N LEU A 361 18.66 -4.94 -7.84
CA LEU A 361 17.33 -4.74 -8.38
C LEU A 361 17.26 -4.96 -9.90
N GLN A 362 18.34 -5.37 -10.56
CA GLN A 362 18.41 -5.59 -12.01
C GLN A 362 17.92 -4.37 -12.83
N GLY A 363 18.06 -3.15 -12.29
CA GLY A 363 17.57 -1.91 -12.88
C GLY A 363 16.12 -1.55 -12.50
N GLU A 364 15.42 -2.38 -11.75
CA GLU A 364 14.00 -2.19 -11.40
C GLU A 364 13.86 -1.31 -10.13
N GLY A 365 14.29 -0.07 -10.24
CA GLY A 365 14.25 0.94 -9.18
C GLY A 365 15.06 2.17 -9.53
N GLU A 366 15.13 3.13 -8.61
CA GLU A 366 15.98 4.31 -8.76
C GLU A 366 16.78 4.61 -7.48
N PRO A 367 18.03 5.07 -7.60
CA PRO A 367 18.80 5.50 -6.44
C PRO A 367 18.27 6.82 -5.90
N ILE A 368 18.07 6.92 -4.60
CA ILE A 368 17.57 8.13 -3.92
C ILE A 368 18.50 8.57 -2.80
N ILE A 369 18.41 9.85 -2.42
CA ILE A 369 19.17 10.47 -1.32
C ILE A 369 18.27 11.17 -0.30
N THR A 370 16.99 11.30 -0.62
CA THR A 370 15.94 11.88 0.23
C THR A 370 14.70 10.98 0.16
N PRO A 371 13.68 11.15 1.02
CA PRO A 371 12.45 10.33 0.97
C PRO A 371 11.54 10.65 -0.24
N ILE A 372 11.90 11.65 -1.05
CA ILE A 372 11.09 12.15 -2.16
C ILE A 372 11.67 11.61 -3.46
N SER A 373 10.96 10.65 -4.08
CA SER A 373 11.34 10.00 -5.34
C SER A 373 11.03 10.86 -6.57
N SER A 374 11.57 10.47 -7.73
CA SER A 374 11.44 11.25 -8.99
C SER A 374 10.00 11.41 -9.48
N ILE A 375 9.07 10.56 -9.05
CA ILE A 375 7.66 10.64 -9.42
C ILE A 375 6.85 11.57 -8.51
N ASN A 376 7.40 11.99 -7.37
CA ASN A 376 6.72 12.86 -6.44
C ASN A 376 6.71 14.32 -6.94
N PRO A 377 5.57 15.04 -6.92
CA PRO A 377 5.50 16.44 -7.36
C PRO A 377 6.48 17.39 -6.66
N TYR A 378 6.90 17.05 -5.44
CA TYR A 378 7.87 17.82 -4.66
C TYR A 378 9.33 17.44 -4.95
N TYR A 379 9.61 16.50 -5.85
CA TYR A 379 10.99 16.08 -6.14
C TYR A 379 11.88 17.26 -6.56
N ASN A 380 13.06 17.34 -5.94
CA ASN A 380 14.08 18.34 -6.29
C ASN A 380 15.20 17.69 -7.12
N PRO A 381 15.24 17.93 -8.44
CA PRO A 381 16.24 17.31 -9.33
C PRO A 381 17.66 17.83 -9.09
N ASP A 382 17.85 18.93 -8.35
CA ASP A 382 19.17 19.47 -8.03
C ASP A 382 19.85 18.76 -6.84
N VAL A 383 19.09 18.02 -6.05
CA VAL A 383 19.60 17.21 -4.93
C VAL A 383 20.10 15.87 -5.47
N LYS A 384 21.30 15.86 -6.04
CA LYS A 384 21.91 14.68 -6.66
C LYS A 384 22.35 13.65 -5.61
N VAL A 385 22.18 12.37 -5.94
CA VAL A 385 22.81 11.25 -5.25
C VAL A 385 24.33 11.44 -5.30
N TRP A 386 24.99 11.16 -4.21
CA TRP A 386 26.46 11.20 -4.14
C TRP A 386 27.06 9.82 -3.94
N TYR A 387 28.23 9.62 -4.49
CA TYR A 387 29.07 8.45 -4.24
C TYR A 387 30.54 8.85 -4.45
N ASP A 388 31.32 8.82 -3.39
CA ASP A 388 32.76 9.11 -3.45
C ASP A 388 33.47 8.46 -2.26
N VAL A 389 34.09 7.32 -2.51
CA VAL A 389 34.79 6.51 -1.51
C VAL A 389 35.99 7.26 -0.91
N ASN A 390 36.74 8.02 -1.75
CA ASN A 390 37.91 8.73 -1.29
C ASN A 390 37.52 9.90 -0.38
N GLN A 391 36.54 10.68 -0.80
CA GLN A 391 36.03 11.78 0.00
C GLN A 391 35.38 11.28 1.30
N ALA A 392 34.61 10.17 1.24
CA ALA A 392 34.02 9.54 2.41
C ALA A 392 35.09 9.13 3.44
N LYS A 393 36.15 8.45 2.99
CA LYS A 393 37.26 8.04 3.86
C LYS A 393 37.94 9.23 4.50
N LYS A 394 38.30 10.25 3.71
CA LYS A 394 38.92 11.50 4.18
C LYS A 394 38.04 12.19 5.22
N GLN A 395 36.73 12.27 4.99
CA GLN A 395 35.79 12.91 5.91
C GLN A 395 35.63 12.13 7.22
N LEU A 396 35.68 10.79 7.20
CA LEU A 396 35.71 9.96 8.41
C LEU A 396 36.97 10.21 9.24
N GLU A 397 38.14 10.32 8.58
CA GLU A 397 39.41 10.64 9.23
C GLU A 397 39.40 12.05 9.87
N GLU A 398 38.93 13.06 9.15
CA GLU A 398 38.77 14.44 9.64
C GLU A 398 37.75 14.51 10.81
N ALA A 399 36.70 13.72 10.76
CA ALA A 399 35.69 13.61 11.82
C ALA A 399 36.17 12.78 13.04
N LYS A 400 37.40 12.23 12.99
CA LYS A 400 37.98 11.35 14.03
C LYS A 400 37.09 10.17 14.34
N PHE A 401 36.56 9.52 13.29
CA PHE A 401 35.76 8.32 13.44
C PHE A 401 36.58 7.20 14.13
N PRO A 402 36.01 6.44 15.09
CA PRO A 402 36.75 5.38 15.79
C PRO A 402 36.81 4.10 14.92
N PHE A 403 37.80 4.00 14.03
CA PHE A 403 37.95 2.87 13.09
C PHE A 403 38.23 1.51 13.75
N ASP A 404 38.61 1.48 15.02
CA ASP A 404 38.73 0.27 15.83
C ASP A 404 37.39 -0.30 16.25
N LYS A 405 36.33 0.53 16.28
CA LYS A 405 34.98 0.12 16.63
C LYS A 405 34.33 -0.68 15.50
N THR A 406 33.64 -1.76 15.86
CA THR A 406 32.70 -2.48 14.98
C THR A 406 31.30 -1.95 15.22
N LEU A 407 30.65 -1.48 14.15
CA LEU A 407 29.26 -0.99 14.21
C LEU A 407 28.28 -2.16 14.14
N LYS A 408 27.30 -2.20 15.03
CA LYS A 408 26.18 -3.15 14.97
C LYS A 408 25.17 -2.69 13.92
N PHE A 409 25.01 -3.51 12.88
CA PHE A 409 24.10 -3.25 11.78
C PHE A 409 22.91 -4.20 11.86
N TYR A 410 21.80 -3.71 12.39
CA TYR A 410 20.57 -4.48 12.58
C TYR A 410 19.78 -4.60 11.30
N VAL A 411 19.41 -5.84 10.94
CA VAL A 411 18.70 -6.18 9.68
C VAL A 411 17.49 -7.04 10.03
N PRO A 412 16.26 -6.55 9.83
CA PRO A 412 15.07 -7.37 9.96
C PRO A 412 15.05 -8.51 8.95
N THR A 413 14.83 -9.74 9.43
CA THR A 413 14.70 -10.95 8.60
C THR A 413 13.36 -11.01 7.87
N GLY A 414 13.27 -11.86 6.84
CA GLY A 414 12.05 -12.10 6.06
C GLY A 414 11.94 -11.25 4.79
N ASN A 415 12.96 -10.42 4.49
CA ASN A 415 13.05 -9.70 3.23
C ASN A 415 14.43 -9.91 2.60
N SER A 416 14.50 -10.85 1.65
CA SER A 416 15.78 -11.26 1.04
C SER A 416 16.48 -10.12 0.29
N MET A 417 15.75 -9.21 -0.33
CA MET A 417 16.31 -8.02 -0.99
C MET A 417 17.01 -7.12 0.04
N ARG A 418 16.37 -6.85 1.17
CA ARG A 418 16.92 -6.03 2.26
C ARG A 418 18.16 -6.68 2.89
N GLU A 419 18.13 -7.99 3.10
CA GLU A 419 19.25 -8.75 3.63
C GLU A 419 20.47 -8.72 2.69
N LYS A 420 20.25 -8.90 1.38
CA LYS A 420 21.27 -8.76 0.35
C LYS A 420 21.81 -7.33 0.28
N ALA A 421 20.93 -6.30 0.34
CA ALA A 421 21.34 -4.90 0.37
C ALA A 421 22.25 -4.59 1.57
N ALA A 422 21.91 -5.09 2.76
CA ALA A 422 22.71 -4.91 3.96
C ALA A 422 24.12 -5.49 3.82
N ALA A 423 24.26 -6.67 3.20
CA ALA A 423 25.56 -7.28 2.93
C ALA A 423 26.42 -6.42 1.97
N ILE A 424 25.82 -5.90 0.89
CA ILE A 424 26.50 -5.00 -0.05
C ILE A 424 26.92 -3.69 0.64
N ILE A 425 26.03 -3.12 1.46
CA ILE A 425 26.33 -1.90 2.22
C ILE A 425 27.49 -2.14 3.20
N ALA A 426 27.52 -3.28 3.89
CA ALA A 426 28.61 -3.65 4.78
C ALA A 426 29.98 -3.67 4.05
N GLU A 427 30.05 -4.23 2.83
CA GLU A 427 31.26 -4.21 2.02
C GLU A 427 31.62 -2.79 1.53
N ASN A 428 30.63 -1.95 1.17
CA ASN A 428 30.90 -0.54 0.83
C ASN A 428 31.49 0.21 2.03
N LEU A 429 30.97 0.01 3.22
CA LEU A 429 31.48 0.63 4.45
C LEU A 429 32.90 0.14 4.79
N LYS A 430 33.16 -1.14 4.58
CA LYS A 430 34.51 -1.75 4.75
C LYS A 430 35.54 -1.12 3.80
N ALA A 431 35.16 -0.74 2.58
CA ALA A 431 36.05 -0.06 1.64
C ALA A 431 36.58 1.29 2.17
N VAL A 432 35.84 1.96 3.03
CA VAL A 432 36.27 3.18 3.72
C VAL A 432 36.83 2.93 5.14
N GLY A 433 37.08 1.66 5.49
CA GLY A 433 37.69 1.25 6.77
C GLY A 433 36.71 1.07 7.93
N VAL A 434 35.41 1.18 7.70
CA VAL A 434 34.37 1.01 8.74
C VAL A 434 34.01 -0.47 8.85
N LYS A 435 34.16 -1.01 10.06
CA LYS A 435 33.79 -2.39 10.38
C LYS A 435 32.33 -2.47 10.79
N THR A 436 31.60 -3.46 10.28
CA THR A 436 30.21 -3.71 10.63
C THR A 436 30.00 -5.17 11.03
N GLU A 437 29.10 -5.40 11.96
CA GLU A 437 28.57 -6.69 12.35
C GLU A 437 27.07 -6.71 12.04
N ILE A 438 26.65 -7.54 11.08
CA ILE A 438 25.25 -7.71 10.74
C ILE A 438 24.56 -8.55 11.82
N VAL A 439 23.54 -7.96 12.45
CA VAL A 439 22.71 -8.60 13.48
C VAL A 439 21.32 -8.83 12.88
N GLN A 440 21.05 -10.07 12.49
CA GLN A 440 19.73 -10.45 11.96
C GLN A 440 18.75 -10.75 13.09
N VAL A 441 17.58 -10.11 13.08
CA VAL A 441 16.52 -10.25 14.07
C VAL A 441 15.16 -10.19 13.38
N ASP A 442 14.10 -10.64 14.04
CA ASP A 442 12.74 -10.36 13.54
C ASP A 442 12.39 -8.87 13.67
N PHE A 443 11.34 -8.44 12.97
CA PHE A 443 10.96 -7.03 12.94
C PHE A 443 10.57 -6.47 14.32
N PRO A 444 9.81 -7.15 15.20
CA PRO A 444 9.53 -6.70 16.55
C PRO A 444 10.81 -6.51 17.39
N ALA A 445 11.75 -7.44 17.33
CA ALA A 445 13.03 -7.33 18.03
C ALA A 445 13.90 -6.19 17.48
N PHE A 446 13.87 -5.96 16.16
CA PHE A 446 14.49 -4.79 15.52
C PHE A 446 13.92 -3.48 16.08
N MET A 447 12.60 -3.34 16.13
CA MET A 447 11.93 -2.15 16.65
C MET A 447 12.24 -1.92 18.13
N GLU A 448 12.35 -2.98 18.91
CA GLU A 448 12.75 -2.90 20.32
C GLU A 448 14.21 -2.40 20.47
N ALA A 449 15.14 -2.97 19.69
CA ALA A 449 16.54 -2.55 19.67
C ALA A 449 16.67 -1.08 19.26
N ALA A 450 15.99 -0.66 18.20
CA ALA A 450 15.97 0.72 17.73
C ALA A 450 15.38 1.69 18.77
N LYS A 451 14.31 1.31 19.47
CA LYS A 451 13.75 2.11 20.58
C LYS A 451 14.73 2.26 21.73
N LYS A 452 15.47 1.21 22.07
CA LYS A 452 16.52 1.23 23.12
C LYS A 452 17.78 1.96 22.68
N GLY A 453 18.02 2.09 21.37
CA GLY A 453 19.25 2.65 20.79
C GLY A 453 20.43 1.67 20.87
N ASP A 454 20.15 0.38 20.75
CA ASP A 454 21.18 -0.67 20.80
C ASP A 454 21.96 -0.73 19.46
N GLU A 455 21.30 -0.39 18.35
CA GLU A 455 21.90 -0.33 17.02
C GLU A 455 22.85 0.85 16.85
N ASP A 456 23.83 0.70 15.97
CA ASP A 456 24.61 1.79 15.39
C ASP A 456 24.04 2.14 14.00
N LEU A 457 23.67 1.09 13.26
CA LEU A 457 23.02 1.14 11.94
C LEU A 457 21.81 0.21 11.94
N GLY A 458 20.79 0.56 11.16
CA GLY A 458 19.64 -0.29 10.85
C GLY A 458 19.22 -0.13 9.39
N ILE A 459 18.47 -1.08 8.83
CA ILE A 459 17.88 -0.95 7.50
C ILE A 459 16.40 -1.29 7.54
N VAL A 460 15.57 -0.42 6.95
CA VAL A 460 14.11 -0.62 6.85
C VAL A 460 13.59 -0.06 5.53
N GLY A 461 12.35 -0.39 5.19
CA GLY A 461 11.61 0.22 4.10
C GLY A 461 10.47 1.11 4.60
N SER A 462 9.97 1.96 3.71
CA SER A 462 8.77 2.78 3.86
C SER A 462 7.99 2.78 2.55
N GLY A 463 6.66 2.88 2.62
CA GLY A 463 5.79 3.00 1.45
C GLY A 463 5.92 4.33 0.71
N GLY A 464 6.53 5.33 1.35
CA GLY A 464 6.55 6.71 0.83
C GLY A 464 5.21 7.41 1.01
N SER A 465 5.14 8.70 0.66
CA SER A 465 3.92 9.51 0.65
C SER A 465 4.06 10.63 -0.38
N LEU A 466 2.94 11.06 -0.97
CA LEU A 466 2.89 12.27 -1.80
C LEU A 466 3.15 13.53 -0.98
N ASN A 467 2.67 13.56 0.25
CA ASN A 467 2.91 14.69 1.15
C ASN A 467 4.26 14.52 1.88
N PRO A 468 5.27 15.37 1.60
CA PRO A 468 6.56 15.26 2.27
C PRO A 468 6.49 15.39 3.80
N SER A 469 5.45 16.02 4.32
CA SER A 469 5.25 16.21 5.76
C SER A 469 5.01 14.91 6.54
N GLU A 470 4.55 13.87 5.88
CA GLU A 470 4.46 12.52 6.45
C GLU A 470 5.83 12.00 6.92
N SER A 471 6.92 12.47 6.29
CA SER A 471 8.28 12.19 6.75
C SER A 471 8.56 12.69 8.19
N SER A 472 7.69 13.57 8.74
CA SER A 472 7.83 14.06 10.12
C SER A 472 7.71 12.93 11.15
N GLU A 473 6.93 11.91 10.87
CA GLU A 473 6.76 10.76 11.76
C GLU A 473 8.06 9.99 11.97
N MET A 474 8.88 9.87 10.91
CA MET A 474 10.19 9.22 11.00
C MET A 474 11.24 10.07 11.74
N LEU A 475 10.97 11.35 11.95
CA LEU A 475 11.89 12.30 12.59
C LEU A 475 11.45 12.68 14.01
N THR A 476 10.28 12.21 14.49
CA THR A 476 9.72 12.55 15.80
C THR A 476 9.08 11.33 16.48
N GLY A 477 8.85 11.44 17.76
CA GLY A 477 8.08 10.46 18.54
C GLY A 477 8.66 9.05 18.57
N ALA A 478 7.77 8.05 18.51
CA ALA A 478 8.12 6.64 18.64
C ALA A 478 8.89 6.08 17.42
N PHE A 479 8.77 6.74 16.27
CA PHE A 479 9.39 6.33 15.00
C PHE A 479 10.62 7.16 14.62
N ASN A 480 11.06 8.06 15.50
CA ASN A 480 12.38 8.69 15.38
C ASN A 480 13.48 7.65 15.65
N LEU A 481 13.58 6.66 14.77
CA LEU A 481 14.55 5.56 14.91
C LEU A 481 15.99 6.05 14.79
N CYS A 482 16.23 7.14 14.07
CA CYS A 482 17.55 7.76 13.97
C CYS A 482 17.94 8.58 15.21
N LYS A 483 17.03 8.78 16.18
CA LYS A 483 17.29 9.56 17.42
C LYS A 483 17.78 11.00 17.15
N ILE A 484 17.32 11.62 16.08
CA ILE A 484 17.62 13.03 15.83
C ILE A 484 16.82 13.92 16.79
N GLU A 485 17.35 15.09 17.15
CA GLU A 485 16.64 16.05 18.00
C GLU A 485 15.36 16.55 17.29
N GLU A 486 14.22 16.53 18.01
CA GLU A 486 12.90 16.88 17.46
C GLU A 486 12.74 18.37 17.13
N ASN A 487 13.63 19.24 17.61
CA ASN A 487 13.64 20.67 17.31
C ASN A 487 14.53 21.06 16.12
N ASN A 488 15.03 20.08 15.36
CA ASN A 488 15.94 20.29 14.25
C ASN A 488 15.32 21.07 13.09
N LYS A 489 16.16 21.50 12.13
CA LYS A 489 15.74 22.30 10.97
C LYS A 489 14.75 21.54 10.07
N LEU A 490 14.89 20.23 9.93
CA LEU A 490 14.01 19.42 9.07
C LEU A 490 12.54 19.50 9.54
N ILE A 491 12.30 19.30 10.83
CA ILE A 491 10.95 19.40 11.42
C ILE A 491 10.37 20.81 11.25
N LYS A 492 11.20 21.85 11.38
CA LYS A 492 10.75 23.23 11.15
C LYS A 492 10.31 23.47 9.71
N LEU A 493 11.03 22.88 8.74
CA LEU A 493 10.68 22.98 7.32
C LEU A 493 9.40 22.21 7.01
N LEU A 494 9.23 20.99 7.54
CA LEU A 494 7.99 20.22 7.37
C LEU A 494 6.78 20.99 7.92
N LYS A 495 6.86 21.50 9.16
CA LYS A 495 5.80 22.33 9.77
C LYS A 495 5.51 23.60 8.98
N LYS A 496 6.56 24.23 8.41
CA LYS A 496 6.37 25.41 7.55
C LYS A 496 5.64 25.00 6.27
N GLY A 497 6.04 23.91 5.61
CA GLY A 497 5.34 23.36 4.44
C GLY A 497 3.87 23.10 4.71
N ASP A 498 3.52 22.50 5.85
CA ASP A 498 2.13 22.23 6.23
C ASP A 498 1.27 23.47 6.50
N SER A 499 1.91 24.59 6.78
CA SER A 499 1.19 25.86 7.01
C SER A 499 0.86 26.62 5.71
N LEU A 500 1.36 26.17 4.56
CA LEU A 500 1.16 26.78 3.25
C LEU A 500 0.03 26.10 2.49
N LEU A 501 -0.67 26.85 1.65
CA LEU A 501 -1.95 26.46 1.08
C LEU A 501 -1.93 26.20 -0.43
N THR A 502 -0.77 26.43 -1.07
CA THR A 502 -0.61 26.19 -2.51
C THR A 502 0.66 25.41 -2.81
N MET A 503 0.66 24.63 -3.89
CA MET A 503 1.84 23.92 -4.35
C MET A 503 3.02 24.88 -4.63
N GLU A 504 2.74 26.06 -5.20
CA GLU A 504 3.73 27.10 -5.51
C GLU A 504 4.48 27.57 -4.26
N GLU A 505 3.78 27.78 -3.15
CA GLU A 505 4.38 28.18 -1.88
C GLU A 505 5.09 27.03 -1.19
N ARG A 506 4.54 25.81 -1.25
CA ARG A 506 5.06 24.61 -0.58
C ARG A 506 6.35 24.11 -1.23
N LYS A 507 6.40 24.06 -2.57
CA LYS A 507 7.50 23.47 -3.33
C LYS A 507 8.88 24.03 -2.93
N PRO A 508 9.11 25.34 -2.82
CA PRO A 508 10.41 25.87 -2.40
C PRO A 508 10.82 25.45 -0.98
N VAL A 509 9.85 25.29 -0.07
CA VAL A 509 10.11 24.84 1.31
C VAL A 509 10.55 23.38 1.32
N PHE A 510 9.90 22.53 0.52
CA PHE A 510 10.28 21.13 0.40
C PHE A 510 11.54 20.92 -0.45
N ASP A 511 11.87 21.84 -1.33
CA ASP A 511 13.19 21.85 -1.98
C ASP A 511 14.31 22.10 -0.96
N GLU A 512 14.13 23.09 -0.07
CA GLU A 512 15.05 23.34 1.05
C GLU A 512 15.12 22.14 2.01
N PHE A 513 13.98 21.50 2.30
CA PHE A 513 13.93 20.29 3.11
C PHE A 513 14.83 19.18 2.54
N GLN A 514 14.78 18.92 1.23
CA GLN A 514 15.60 17.90 0.59
C GLN A 514 17.10 18.24 0.64
N VAL A 515 17.45 19.50 0.46
CA VAL A 515 18.85 19.97 0.61
C VAL A 515 19.35 19.73 2.03
N GLU A 516 18.55 20.10 3.04
CA GLU A 516 18.94 19.93 4.45
C GLU A 516 18.88 18.44 4.86
N MET A 517 17.97 17.64 4.31
CA MET A 517 17.92 16.19 4.54
C MET A 517 19.22 15.52 4.11
N LYS A 518 19.70 15.82 2.89
CA LYS A 518 20.98 15.35 2.39
C LYS A 518 22.15 15.82 3.26
N LYS A 519 22.13 17.07 3.72
CA LYS A 519 23.17 17.67 4.55
C LYS A 519 23.20 17.07 5.94
N ILE A 520 22.09 17.02 6.64
CA ILE A 520 22.01 16.50 8.02
C ILE A 520 22.20 14.98 8.03
N SER A 521 21.74 14.30 6.99
CA SER A 521 21.81 12.85 6.80
C SER A 521 21.38 12.07 8.05
N PRO A 522 20.15 12.27 8.59
CA PRO A 522 19.69 11.48 9.72
C PRO A 522 19.44 10.04 9.30
N TYR A 523 19.10 9.86 8.05
CA TYR A 523 18.93 8.59 7.33
C TYR A 523 19.80 8.57 6.08
N GLY A 524 20.24 7.39 5.69
CA GLY A 524 20.86 7.13 4.38
C GLY A 524 19.84 6.54 3.43
N TYR A 525 19.05 7.35 2.72
CA TYR A 525 18.13 6.85 1.70
C TYR A 525 18.90 6.10 0.63
N LEU A 526 18.38 4.97 0.17
CA LEU A 526 19.10 4.03 -0.68
C LEU A 526 18.52 3.99 -2.09
N PHE A 527 17.34 3.43 -2.24
CA PHE A 527 16.67 3.24 -3.52
C PHE A 527 15.16 3.05 -3.34
N THR A 528 14.41 3.34 -4.41
CA THR A 528 13.04 2.86 -4.58
C THR A 528 13.03 1.53 -5.29
N THR A 529 11.92 0.80 -5.22
CA THR A 529 11.68 -0.42 -6.01
C THR A 529 10.50 -0.17 -6.94
N ASN A 530 10.58 -0.67 -8.17
CA ASN A 530 9.45 -0.61 -9.08
C ASN A 530 8.43 -1.72 -8.75
N SER A 531 7.17 -1.48 -9.08
CA SER A 531 6.14 -2.51 -9.15
C SER A 531 6.27 -3.25 -10.47
N LEU A 532 6.46 -4.57 -10.42
CA LEU A 532 6.73 -5.41 -11.59
C LEU A 532 5.42 -6.09 -12.01
N VAL A 533 4.69 -5.46 -12.91
CA VAL A 533 3.36 -5.88 -13.35
C VAL A 533 3.47 -6.88 -14.49
N ALA A 534 2.67 -7.95 -14.44
CA ALA A 534 2.46 -8.85 -15.56
C ALA A 534 0.98 -9.25 -15.67
N TYR A 535 0.47 -9.31 -16.89
CA TYR A 535 -0.89 -9.73 -17.17
C TYR A 535 -1.00 -10.44 -18.51
N ASN A 536 -2.01 -11.28 -18.65
CA ASN A 536 -2.28 -12.03 -19.87
C ASN A 536 -2.74 -11.10 -20.99
N LYS A 537 -2.27 -11.29 -22.22
CA LYS A 537 -2.63 -10.51 -23.42
C LYS A 537 -4.12 -10.54 -23.77
N ARG A 538 -4.91 -11.46 -23.21
CA ARG A 538 -6.36 -11.44 -23.34
C ARG A 538 -7.02 -10.25 -22.62
N LEU A 539 -6.30 -9.62 -21.66
CA LEU A 539 -6.70 -8.37 -21.04
C LEU A 539 -6.20 -7.18 -21.87
N SER A 540 -7.04 -6.17 -22.03
CA SER A 540 -6.67 -4.89 -22.61
C SER A 540 -7.30 -3.75 -21.80
N GLY A 541 -6.78 -2.53 -21.95
CA GLY A 541 -7.19 -1.39 -21.11
C GLY A 541 -6.56 -1.37 -19.73
N VAL A 542 -5.69 -2.33 -19.41
CA VAL A 542 -4.88 -2.32 -18.17
C VAL A 542 -3.90 -1.15 -18.25
N LYS A 543 -3.91 -0.29 -17.21
CA LYS A 543 -3.07 0.91 -17.13
C LYS A 543 -2.33 0.91 -15.80
N PRO A 544 -1.18 0.24 -15.71
CA PRO A 544 -0.34 0.31 -14.53
C PRO A 544 0.23 1.73 -14.39
N GLU A 545 -0.10 2.39 -13.30
CA GLU A 545 0.28 3.78 -13.07
C GLU A 545 1.09 3.93 -11.77
N ASN A 546 1.90 5.00 -11.71
CA ASN A 546 2.60 5.37 -10.48
C ASN A 546 1.56 5.71 -9.40
N PHE A 547 1.91 5.56 -8.14
CA PHE A 547 1.09 5.81 -6.95
C PHE A 547 -0.11 4.89 -6.78
N SER A 548 -0.75 4.49 -7.87
CA SER A 548 -1.92 3.65 -7.80
C SER A 548 -1.52 2.18 -7.70
N THR A 549 -2.28 1.47 -6.94
CA THR A 549 -2.50 0.09 -7.21
C THR A 549 -3.53 0.06 -8.33
N PHE A 550 -3.19 -0.33 -9.55
CA PHE A 550 -4.09 -0.39 -10.71
C PHE A 550 -5.39 -1.19 -10.48
N ASN A 551 -5.65 -1.59 -9.23
CA ASN A 551 -6.78 -2.41 -8.80
C ASN A 551 -8.14 -1.74 -8.95
N TRP A 552 -8.22 -0.43 -8.80
CA TRP A 552 -9.52 0.26 -8.86
C TRP A 552 -10.01 0.55 -10.28
N GLU A 553 -9.14 0.46 -11.26
CA GLU A 553 -9.52 0.64 -12.67
C GLU A 553 -9.89 -0.69 -13.36
N ILE A 554 -10.03 -1.80 -12.61
CA ILE A 554 -10.35 -3.14 -13.15
C ILE A 554 -11.63 -3.11 -14.00
N HIS A 555 -12.60 -2.29 -13.64
CA HIS A 555 -13.84 -2.14 -14.41
C HIS A 555 -13.62 -1.61 -15.84
N THR A 556 -12.50 -0.93 -16.12
CA THR A 556 -12.17 -0.41 -17.45
C THR A 556 -11.52 -1.46 -18.35
N TRP A 557 -11.12 -2.61 -17.81
CA TRP A 557 -10.47 -3.67 -18.56
C TRP A 557 -11.44 -4.36 -19.51
N LYS A 558 -10.91 -4.82 -20.63
CA LYS A 558 -11.65 -5.62 -21.60
C LYS A 558 -11.02 -6.98 -21.74
N VAL A 559 -11.86 -7.99 -21.92
CA VAL A 559 -11.45 -9.39 -22.02
C VAL A 559 -11.74 -9.88 -23.42
N SER A 560 -10.69 -10.28 -24.18
CA SER A 560 -10.85 -11.02 -25.42
C SER A 560 -11.07 -12.51 -25.12
N GLU A 561 -11.76 -13.19 -26.05
CA GLU A 561 -11.97 -14.64 -25.99
C GLU A 561 -10.65 -15.41 -26.10
#